data_30553d25ed7ade582ad8e74130f23044
#
_entry.id   30553d25ed7ade582ad8e74130f23044
#
_cell.length_a   1.000
_cell.length_b   1.000
_cell.length_c   1.000
_cell.angle_alpha   90.00
_cell.angle_beta   90.00
_cell.angle_gamma   90.00
#
_symmetry.space_group_name_H-M   'P 1'
#
loop_
_entity.id
_entity.type
_entity.pdbx_description
1 polymer ?
#
loop_
_entity_poly.entity_id
_entity_poly.type
_entity_poly.pdbx_seq_one_letter_code
_entity_poly.pdbx_strand_id
1 'polypeptide(L)'
;MSVLTDRPQIAAGCLLRGGLLAYPTESVFGLGCIPSDEKAVARLRQVKQRPAHQGLILITDRLARIQDWIKPLSVRENSLIHSRRHKPMTWLIPASEACPDWVKGDSNRIAIRLTTHEGSRTLCTLTGSALVSTSANRRGHVPAATADAAMRELGRDLDCVLAGKTGGARTVSEIRDLKTGKIYR
;
A
#
# COMPACT_ATOMS: atom_id res chain seq x y z
N MET A 1 -5.25 -21.97 -5.21
CA MET A 1 -5.70 -21.12 -6.35
C MET A 1 -6.19 -19.81 -5.78
N SER A 2 -5.75 -18.68 -6.37
CA SER A 2 -6.25 -17.36 -5.97
C SER A 2 -7.70 -17.15 -6.41
N VAL A 3 -8.46 -16.46 -5.57
CA VAL A 3 -9.87 -16.12 -5.85
C VAL A 3 -9.92 -14.81 -6.62
N LEU A 4 -10.53 -14.78 -7.79
CA LEU A 4 -10.89 -13.54 -8.50
C LEU A 4 -12.30 -13.13 -8.06
N THR A 5 -12.46 -11.89 -7.59
CA THR A 5 -13.73 -11.37 -7.11
C THR A 5 -13.90 -9.88 -7.44
N ASP A 6 -15.12 -9.45 -7.68
CA ASP A 6 -15.50 -8.03 -7.77
C ASP A 6 -16.08 -7.49 -6.45
N ARG A 7 -16.18 -8.35 -5.42
CA ARG A 7 -16.77 -8.04 -4.11
C ARG A 7 -15.71 -7.63 -3.11
N PRO A 8 -15.64 -6.34 -2.70
CA PRO A 8 -14.64 -5.86 -1.74
C PRO A 8 -14.68 -6.58 -0.40
N GLN A 9 -15.85 -7.09 0.03
CA GLN A 9 -16.00 -7.83 1.29
C GLN A 9 -15.25 -9.16 1.27
N ILE A 10 -15.25 -9.87 0.13
CA ILE A 10 -14.49 -11.11 -0.05
C ILE A 10 -12.99 -10.81 -0.01
N ALA A 11 -12.56 -9.76 -0.73
CA ALA A 11 -11.17 -9.31 -0.74
C ALA A 11 -10.68 -8.87 0.65
N ALA A 12 -11.50 -8.12 1.40
CA ALA A 12 -11.21 -7.72 2.77
C ALA A 12 -11.12 -8.94 3.70
N GLY A 13 -12.02 -9.91 3.57
CA GLY A 13 -11.97 -11.17 4.31
C GLY A 13 -10.69 -11.97 4.01
N CYS A 14 -10.18 -11.94 2.78
CA CYS A 14 -8.88 -12.52 2.43
C CYS A 14 -7.74 -11.83 3.21
N LEU A 15 -7.69 -10.50 3.18
CA LEU A 15 -6.68 -9.71 3.89
C LEU A 15 -6.70 -9.99 5.41
N LEU A 16 -7.89 -10.03 6.02
CA LEU A 16 -8.06 -10.28 7.47
C LEU A 16 -7.62 -11.68 7.90
N ARG A 17 -7.55 -12.63 6.97
CA ARG A 17 -6.99 -13.99 7.23
C ARG A 17 -5.50 -14.09 6.91
N GLY A 18 -4.79 -12.97 6.76
CA GLY A 18 -3.35 -12.94 6.43
C GLY A 18 -3.03 -13.20 4.96
N GLY A 19 -4.02 -13.03 4.08
CA GLY A 19 -3.86 -13.24 2.65
C GLY A 19 -3.15 -12.09 1.93
N LEU A 20 -2.56 -12.42 0.77
CA LEU A 20 -2.04 -11.47 -0.19
C LEU A 20 -3.09 -11.14 -1.24
N LEU A 21 -3.35 -9.86 -1.44
CA LEU A 21 -4.35 -9.35 -2.38
C LEU A 21 -3.70 -8.52 -3.47
N ALA A 22 -4.07 -8.77 -4.74
CA ALA A 22 -3.90 -7.78 -5.79
C ALA A 22 -5.18 -6.96 -5.95
N TYR A 23 -5.07 -5.62 -6.05
CA TYR A 23 -6.21 -4.71 -6.09
C TYR A 23 -5.88 -3.44 -6.88
N PRO A 24 -6.89 -2.79 -7.51
CA PRO A 24 -6.67 -1.57 -8.28
C PRO A 24 -6.32 -0.39 -7.37
N THR A 25 -5.40 0.47 -7.84
CA THR A 25 -5.01 1.73 -7.21
C THR A 25 -5.15 2.88 -8.20
N GLU A 26 -4.59 4.04 -7.86
CA GLU A 26 -4.67 5.23 -8.74
C GLU A 26 -4.02 5.02 -10.12
N SER A 27 -2.95 4.22 -10.23
CA SER A 27 -2.18 4.07 -11.49
C SER A 27 -2.13 2.64 -12.01
N VAL A 28 -1.78 1.67 -11.17
CA VAL A 28 -1.62 0.25 -11.52
C VAL A 28 -2.25 -0.61 -10.44
N PHE A 29 -2.31 -1.92 -10.65
CA PHE A 29 -2.68 -2.84 -9.57
C PHE A 29 -1.60 -2.84 -8.49
N GLY A 30 -2.03 -2.77 -7.25
CA GLY A 30 -1.21 -2.95 -6.05
C GLY A 30 -1.23 -4.41 -5.61
N LEU A 31 -0.11 -4.85 -5.02
CA LEU A 31 0.00 -6.06 -4.22
C LEU A 31 0.08 -5.63 -2.76
N GLY A 32 -0.77 -6.16 -1.91
CA GLY A 32 -0.82 -5.78 -0.51
C GLY A 32 -1.28 -6.86 0.45
N CYS A 33 -1.12 -6.54 1.72
CA CYS A 33 -1.55 -7.31 2.88
C CYS A 33 -1.79 -6.35 4.06
N ILE A 34 -2.27 -6.87 5.17
CA ILE A 34 -2.38 -6.12 6.43
C ILE A 34 -0.97 -5.88 6.98
N PRO A 35 -0.56 -4.63 7.24
CA PRO A 35 0.82 -4.31 7.63
C PRO A 35 1.19 -4.73 9.07
N SER A 36 0.21 -4.96 9.95
CA SER A 36 0.44 -5.51 11.30
C SER A 36 0.61 -7.03 11.31
N ASP A 37 0.31 -7.72 10.21
CA ASP A 37 0.54 -9.15 10.07
C ASP A 37 1.96 -9.39 9.50
N GLU A 38 2.90 -9.64 10.39
CA GLU A 38 4.31 -9.90 10.04
C GLU A 38 4.46 -11.06 9.04
N LYS A 39 3.68 -12.13 9.20
CA LYS A 39 3.75 -13.30 8.31
C LYS A 39 3.28 -12.95 6.89
N ALA A 40 2.20 -12.20 6.78
CA ALA A 40 1.71 -11.73 5.49
C ALA A 40 2.71 -10.77 4.83
N VAL A 41 3.33 -9.85 5.60
CA VAL A 41 4.38 -8.96 5.11
C VAL A 41 5.61 -9.75 4.64
N ALA A 42 6.04 -10.77 5.38
CA ALA A 42 7.17 -11.63 4.99
C ALA A 42 6.88 -12.36 3.66
N ARG A 43 5.68 -12.94 3.50
CA ARG A 43 5.23 -13.55 2.21
C ARG A 43 5.26 -12.53 1.07
N LEU A 44 4.73 -11.33 1.29
CA LEU A 44 4.73 -10.26 0.29
C LEU A 44 6.16 -9.89 -0.13
N ARG A 45 7.08 -9.80 0.83
CA ARG A 45 8.50 -9.53 0.55
C ARG A 45 9.15 -10.63 -0.28
N GLN A 46 8.84 -11.91 0.01
CA GLN A 46 9.31 -13.05 -0.78
C GLN A 46 8.82 -12.96 -2.24
N VAL A 47 7.52 -12.74 -2.46
CA VAL A 47 6.94 -12.58 -3.80
C VAL A 47 7.60 -11.43 -4.57
N LYS A 48 7.90 -10.32 -3.89
CA LYS A 48 8.55 -9.14 -4.48
C LYS A 48 10.08 -9.22 -4.51
N GLN A 49 10.69 -10.25 -3.94
CA GLN A 49 12.15 -10.33 -3.73
C GLN A 49 12.68 -9.02 -3.14
N ARG A 50 11.95 -8.48 -2.12
CA ARG A 50 12.24 -7.19 -1.51
C ARG A 50 12.98 -7.39 -0.19
N PRO A 51 14.21 -6.86 -0.07
CA PRO A 51 15.01 -6.98 1.16
C PRO A 51 14.31 -6.40 2.39
N ALA A 52 14.58 -6.98 3.56
CA ALA A 52 13.95 -6.56 4.82
C ALA A 52 14.27 -5.11 5.20
N HIS A 53 15.49 -4.64 4.91
CA HIS A 53 15.93 -3.27 5.20
C HIS A 53 15.17 -2.19 4.40
N GLN A 54 14.52 -2.53 3.30
CA GLN A 54 13.75 -1.58 2.51
C GLN A 54 12.34 -1.40 3.09
N GLY A 55 12.00 -0.19 3.51
CA GLY A 55 10.65 0.16 3.97
C GLY A 55 9.57 -0.09 2.90
N LEU A 56 8.35 -0.28 3.36
CA LEU A 56 7.16 -0.51 2.53
C LEU A 56 6.31 0.76 2.46
N ILE A 57 5.60 0.95 1.36
CA ILE A 57 4.58 1.99 1.26
C ILE A 57 3.30 1.43 1.83
N LEU A 58 2.67 2.20 2.72
CA LEU A 58 1.31 1.95 3.17
C LEU A 58 0.35 2.90 2.48
N ILE A 59 -0.80 2.38 2.05
CA ILE A 59 -1.94 3.20 1.65
C ILE A 59 -2.99 3.18 2.74
N THR A 60 -3.68 4.29 2.92
CA THR A 60 -4.78 4.41 3.88
C THR A 60 -5.80 5.46 3.43
N ASP A 61 -7.04 5.33 3.89
CA ASP A 61 -8.09 6.34 3.70
C ASP A 61 -7.98 7.49 4.71
N ARG A 62 -7.32 7.26 5.87
CA ARG A 62 -7.13 8.23 6.94
C ARG A 62 -5.89 7.90 7.80
N LEU A 63 -5.23 8.93 8.33
CA LEU A 63 -4.04 8.77 9.18
C LEU A 63 -4.34 8.08 10.53
N ALA A 64 -5.57 8.19 11.04
CA ALA A 64 -5.97 7.56 12.29
C ALA A 64 -5.73 6.03 12.33
N ARG A 65 -5.68 5.35 11.16
CA ARG A 65 -5.39 3.91 11.10
C ARG A 65 -3.94 3.53 11.42
N ILE A 66 -3.06 4.52 11.41
CA ILE A 66 -1.61 4.34 11.61
C ILE A 66 -1.05 5.37 12.61
N GLN A 67 -1.91 6.02 13.36
CA GLN A 67 -1.52 7.12 14.26
C GLN A 67 -0.45 6.69 15.26
N ASP A 68 -0.49 5.45 15.75
CA ASP A 68 0.46 4.92 16.71
C ASP A 68 1.85 4.65 16.08
N TRP A 69 1.93 4.56 14.75
CA TRP A 69 3.16 4.27 14.00
C TRP A 69 3.88 5.53 13.50
N ILE A 70 3.29 6.69 13.67
CA ILE A 70 3.87 7.97 13.27
C ILE A 70 4.09 8.87 14.49
N LYS A 71 5.14 9.69 14.44
CA LYS A 71 5.31 10.75 15.42
C LYS A 71 4.23 11.83 15.24
N PRO A 72 3.85 12.55 16.31
CA PRO A 72 2.87 13.63 16.22
C PRO A 72 3.21 14.61 15.09
N LEU A 73 2.20 14.98 14.34
CA LEU A 73 2.29 15.92 13.23
C LEU A 73 1.87 17.31 13.68
N SER A 74 2.59 18.33 13.23
CA SER A 74 2.16 19.73 13.35
C SER A 74 0.91 19.96 12.47
N VAL A 75 0.18 21.04 12.75
CA VAL A 75 -0.97 21.49 11.96
C VAL A 75 -0.58 21.66 10.48
N ARG A 76 0.59 22.25 10.23
CA ARG A 76 1.12 22.45 8.87
C ARG A 76 1.39 21.12 8.14
N GLU A 77 2.03 20.17 8.81
CA GLU A 77 2.32 18.85 8.24
C GLU A 77 1.03 18.07 7.92
N ASN A 78 0.08 18.11 8.84
CA ASN A 78 -1.24 17.49 8.64
C ASN A 78 -1.98 18.11 7.46
N SER A 79 -2.02 19.44 7.35
CA SER A 79 -2.61 20.13 6.21
C SER A 79 -1.91 19.77 4.89
N LEU A 80 -0.58 19.63 4.91
CA LEU A 80 0.21 19.28 3.73
C LEU A 80 -0.10 17.86 3.22
N ILE A 81 -0.26 16.89 4.12
CA ILE A 81 -0.62 15.51 3.76
C ILE A 81 -2.02 15.45 3.13
N HIS A 82 -2.97 16.22 3.65
CA HIS A 82 -4.36 16.25 3.17
C HIS A 82 -4.57 17.18 1.97
N SER A 83 -3.56 17.96 1.56
CA SER A 83 -3.70 18.85 0.41
C SER A 83 -3.96 18.06 -0.89
N ARG A 84 -4.96 18.51 -1.67
CA ARG A 84 -5.23 17.91 -2.98
C ARG A 84 -4.06 18.11 -3.93
N ARG A 85 -3.68 17.04 -4.63
CA ARG A 85 -2.59 17.03 -5.60
C ARG A 85 -3.04 16.41 -6.91
N HIS A 86 -2.49 16.87 -8.02
CA HIS A 86 -2.77 16.32 -9.35
C HIS A 86 -2.13 14.94 -9.57
N LYS A 87 -1.13 14.56 -8.75
CA LYS A 87 -0.43 13.26 -8.82
C LYS A 87 -0.53 12.55 -7.48
N PRO A 88 -0.57 11.20 -7.49
CA PRO A 88 -0.49 10.44 -6.24
C PRO A 88 0.79 10.80 -5.47
N MET A 89 0.67 11.09 -4.19
CA MET A 89 1.77 11.49 -3.33
C MET A 89 1.98 10.46 -2.22
N THR A 90 3.23 10.08 -2.01
CA THR A 90 3.67 9.28 -0.87
C THR A 90 4.57 10.14 0.01
N TRP A 91 4.20 10.26 1.27
CA TRP A 91 4.95 11.03 2.26
C TRP A 91 5.82 10.12 3.10
N LEU A 92 7.10 10.47 3.26
CA LEU A 92 7.96 9.90 4.29
C LEU A 92 7.74 10.68 5.58
N ILE A 93 7.11 10.03 6.55
CA ILE A 93 6.72 10.59 7.84
C ILE A 93 7.62 9.99 8.91
N PRO A 94 8.11 10.77 9.90
CA PRO A 94 8.86 10.21 11.02
C PRO A 94 8.08 9.09 11.71
N ALA A 95 8.68 7.91 11.79
CA ALA A 95 8.10 6.76 12.47
C ALA A 95 8.20 6.92 13.99
N SER A 96 7.19 6.44 14.72
CA SER A 96 7.26 6.24 16.16
C SER A 96 8.02 4.95 16.50
N GLU A 97 8.30 4.73 17.77
CA GLU A 97 8.90 3.48 18.26
C GLU A 97 7.98 2.26 18.12
N ALA A 98 6.66 2.50 18.10
CA ALA A 98 5.65 1.45 17.89
C ALA A 98 5.54 1.01 16.42
N CYS A 99 6.20 1.72 15.48
CA CYS A 99 6.17 1.30 14.07
C CYS A 99 7.02 0.04 13.86
N PRO A 100 6.43 -1.06 13.35
CA PRO A 100 7.15 -2.31 13.18
C PRO A 100 8.34 -2.19 12.21
N ASP A 101 9.46 -2.82 12.54
CA ASP A 101 10.66 -2.82 11.70
C ASP A 101 10.41 -3.50 10.34
N TRP A 102 9.58 -4.54 10.30
CA TRP A 102 9.20 -5.18 9.04
C TRP A 102 8.37 -4.28 8.11
N VAL A 103 7.86 -3.12 8.60
CA VAL A 103 7.18 -2.11 7.78
C VAL A 103 8.14 -1.00 7.38
N LYS A 104 8.87 -0.39 8.32
CA LYS A 104 9.76 0.76 8.05
C LYS A 104 11.14 0.37 7.50
N GLY A 105 11.56 -0.90 7.69
CA GLY A 105 12.93 -1.34 7.41
C GLY A 105 13.93 -0.60 8.31
N ASP A 106 15.13 -0.34 7.79
CA ASP A 106 16.19 0.40 8.52
C ASP A 106 15.94 1.91 8.59
N SER A 107 14.79 2.38 8.08
CA SER A 107 14.45 3.80 8.07
C SER A 107 13.84 4.23 9.40
N ASN A 108 14.14 5.46 9.82
CA ASN A 108 13.40 6.14 10.89
C ASN A 108 12.11 6.82 10.39
N ARG A 109 11.65 6.48 9.19
CA ARG A 109 10.46 7.03 8.53
C ARG A 109 9.59 5.90 7.97
N ILE A 110 8.29 6.18 7.91
CA ILE A 110 7.30 5.32 7.28
C ILE A 110 6.76 6.02 6.02
N ALA A 111 6.58 5.26 4.94
CA ALA A 111 6.08 5.79 3.67
C ALA A 111 4.55 5.63 3.60
N ILE A 112 3.81 6.74 3.60
CA ILE A 112 2.35 6.77 3.67
C ILE A 112 1.77 7.48 2.46
N ARG A 113 0.73 6.89 1.86
CA ARG A 113 -0.11 7.52 0.84
C ARG A 113 -1.55 7.55 1.31
N LEU A 114 -2.14 8.74 1.41
CA LEU A 114 -3.58 8.86 1.49
C LEU A 114 -4.17 8.55 0.11
N THR A 115 -4.82 7.40 0.00
CA THR A 115 -5.39 6.97 -1.28
C THR A 115 -6.72 7.68 -1.56
N THR A 116 -6.88 8.10 -2.80
CA THR A 116 -8.15 8.64 -3.32
C THR A 116 -8.92 7.60 -4.13
N HIS A 117 -8.30 6.45 -4.41
CA HIS A 117 -8.94 5.37 -5.16
C HIS A 117 -10.04 4.71 -4.33
N GLU A 118 -11.26 4.71 -4.83
CA GLU A 118 -12.46 4.26 -4.09
C GLU A 118 -12.33 2.82 -3.60
N GLY A 119 -11.95 1.87 -4.47
CA GLY A 119 -11.79 0.47 -4.09
C GLY A 119 -10.73 0.26 -3.00
N SER A 120 -9.60 0.99 -3.08
CA SER A 120 -8.55 0.94 -2.05
C SER A 120 -9.04 1.52 -0.71
N ARG A 121 -9.81 2.62 -0.73
CA ARG A 121 -10.44 3.20 0.46
C ARG A 121 -11.44 2.25 1.10
N THR A 122 -12.28 1.62 0.27
CA THR A 122 -13.25 0.61 0.72
C THR A 122 -12.54 -0.55 1.42
N LEU A 123 -11.44 -1.06 0.88
CA LEU A 123 -10.65 -2.10 1.54
C LEU A 123 -10.11 -1.63 2.90
N CYS A 124 -9.54 -0.42 2.99
CA CYS A 124 -9.09 0.14 4.27
C CYS A 124 -10.23 0.25 5.29
N THR A 125 -11.43 0.62 4.83
CA THR A 125 -12.62 0.72 5.69
C THR A 125 -13.09 -0.65 6.17
N LEU A 126 -13.21 -1.62 5.27
CA LEU A 126 -13.68 -2.97 5.59
C LEU A 126 -12.69 -3.75 6.49
N THR A 127 -11.40 -3.54 6.31
CA THR A 127 -10.37 -4.19 7.15
C THR A 127 -10.10 -3.45 8.45
N GLY A 128 -10.55 -2.20 8.60
CA GLY A 128 -10.18 -1.35 9.73
C GLY A 128 -8.69 -0.94 9.74
N SER A 129 -7.93 -1.21 8.69
CA SER A 129 -6.47 -1.09 8.64
C SER A 129 -5.98 -0.27 7.43
N ALA A 130 -4.77 0.27 7.52
CA ALA A 130 -3.98 0.58 6.33
C ALA A 130 -3.59 -0.70 5.61
N LEU A 131 -3.13 -0.59 4.36
CA LEU A 131 -2.64 -1.74 3.58
C LEU A 131 -1.21 -1.49 3.11
N VAL A 132 -0.37 -2.52 3.15
CA VAL A 132 0.87 -2.50 2.37
C VAL A 132 0.50 -2.35 0.90
N SER A 133 1.23 -1.53 0.16
CA SER A 133 1.00 -1.33 -1.27
C SER A 133 2.31 -1.26 -2.03
N THR A 134 2.57 -2.28 -2.80
CA THR A 134 3.62 -2.29 -3.83
C THR A 134 2.99 -2.63 -5.17
N SER A 135 3.65 -2.38 -6.30
CA SER A 135 3.10 -2.73 -7.61
C SER A 135 2.91 -4.24 -7.77
N ALA A 136 1.80 -4.65 -8.39
CA ALA A 136 1.49 -6.05 -8.67
C ALA A 136 2.27 -6.55 -9.90
N ASN A 137 3.55 -6.86 -9.68
CA ASN A 137 4.47 -7.45 -10.67
C ASN A 137 5.61 -8.17 -9.96
N ARG A 138 6.26 -9.10 -10.63
CA ARG A 138 7.58 -9.60 -10.22
C ARG A 138 8.65 -8.52 -10.42
N ARG A 139 9.76 -8.65 -9.72
CA ARG A 139 10.88 -7.69 -9.85
C ARG A 139 11.37 -7.62 -11.29
N GLY A 140 11.46 -6.40 -11.84
CA GLY A 140 11.88 -6.15 -13.22
C GLY A 140 10.77 -6.27 -14.28
N HIS A 141 9.59 -6.78 -13.92
CA HIS A 141 8.46 -6.88 -14.85
C HIS A 141 7.58 -5.61 -14.82
N VAL A 142 6.77 -5.44 -15.88
CA VAL A 142 5.81 -4.34 -15.97
C VAL A 142 4.68 -4.55 -14.95
N PRO A 143 4.31 -3.51 -14.17
CA PRO A 143 3.18 -3.59 -13.25
C PRO A 143 1.86 -3.94 -13.94
N ALA A 144 1.06 -4.79 -13.32
CA ALA A 144 -0.25 -5.17 -13.85
C ALA A 144 -1.20 -3.95 -13.90
N ALA A 145 -1.84 -3.73 -15.04
CA ALA A 145 -2.84 -2.69 -15.24
C ALA A 145 -4.28 -3.22 -15.09
N THR A 146 -4.47 -4.53 -15.09
CA THR A 146 -5.78 -5.20 -14.99
C THR A 146 -5.72 -6.38 -14.03
N ALA A 147 -6.90 -6.83 -13.56
CA ALA A 147 -7.01 -8.01 -12.70
C ALA A 147 -6.45 -9.27 -13.40
N ASP A 148 -6.74 -9.45 -14.68
CA ASP A 148 -6.23 -10.59 -15.46
C ASP A 148 -4.70 -10.55 -15.61
N ALA A 149 -4.13 -9.35 -15.78
CA ALA A 149 -2.67 -9.21 -15.81
C ALA A 149 -2.06 -9.56 -14.44
N ALA A 150 -2.67 -9.13 -13.33
CA ALA A 150 -2.24 -9.48 -11.98
C ALA A 150 -2.35 -10.98 -11.72
N MET A 151 -3.44 -11.63 -12.18
CA MET A 151 -3.63 -13.07 -12.10
C MET A 151 -2.57 -13.84 -12.90
N ARG A 152 -2.28 -13.44 -14.13
CA ARG A 152 -1.24 -14.09 -14.94
C ARG A 152 0.15 -13.94 -14.31
N GLU A 153 0.45 -12.77 -13.78
CA GLU A 153 1.78 -12.43 -13.25
C GLU A 153 2.05 -13.07 -11.88
N LEU A 154 1.07 -13.00 -10.98
CA LEU A 154 1.24 -13.33 -9.56
C LEU A 154 0.23 -14.36 -9.03
N GLY A 155 -0.72 -14.86 -9.82
CA GLY A 155 -1.86 -15.64 -9.33
C GLY A 155 -1.49 -16.86 -8.48
N ARG A 156 -0.32 -17.47 -8.70
CA ARG A 156 0.16 -18.60 -7.88
C ARG A 156 0.58 -18.19 -6.46
N ASP A 157 0.94 -16.94 -6.28
CA ASP A 157 1.47 -16.38 -5.02
C ASP A 157 0.41 -15.61 -4.24
N LEU A 158 -0.74 -15.30 -4.89
CA LEU A 158 -1.84 -14.54 -4.30
C LEU A 158 -2.90 -15.45 -3.71
N ASP A 159 -3.62 -14.93 -2.72
CA ASP A 159 -4.81 -15.56 -2.17
C ASP A 159 -6.08 -15.00 -2.84
N CYS A 160 -6.05 -13.73 -3.25
CA CYS A 160 -7.19 -13.09 -3.91
C CYS A 160 -6.75 -11.99 -4.87
N VAL A 161 -7.60 -11.73 -5.88
CA VAL A 161 -7.51 -10.57 -6.77
C VAL A 161 -8.85 -9.86 -6.78
N LEU A 162 -8.87 -8.57 -6.40
CA LEU A 162 -10.05 -7.73 -6.52
C LEU A 162 -10.12 -7.15 -7.93
N ALA A 163 -11.16 -7.50 -8.67
CA ALA A 163 -11.43 -6.91 -9.97
C ALA A 163 -11.85 -5.43 -9.81
N GLY A 164 -11.51 -4.62 -10.80
CA GLY A 164 -11.84 -3.21 -10.82
C GLY A 164 -10.96 -2.43 -11.79
N LYS A 165 -11.31 -1.17 -12.00
CA LYS A 165 -10.54 -0.25 -12.84
C LYS A 165 -9.54 0.52 -11.99
N THR A 166 -8.35 0.76 -12.50
CA THR A 166 -7.39 1.71 -11.90
C THR A 166 -7.88 3.15 -12.09
N GLY A 167 -7.37 4.07 -11.27
CA GLY A 167 -7.76 5.49 -11.32
C GLY A 167 -7.21 6.28 -12.52
N GLY A 168 -6.47 5.64 -13.44
CA GLY A 168 -5.99 6.26 -14.68
C GLY A 168 -4.81 7.24 -14.51
N ALA A 169 -4.20 7.32 -13.33
CA ALA A 169 -2.99 8.11 -13.14
C ALA A 169 -1.84 7.55 -13.99
N ARG A 170 -1.24 8.41 -14.83
CA ARG A 170 -0.19 8.01 -15.79
C ARG A 170 1.17 7.73 -15.15
N THR A 171 1.37 8.14 -13.92
CA THR A 171 2.66 8.01 -13.21
C THR A 171 2.49 7.35 -11.86
N VAL A 172 3.54 6.69 -11.39
CA VAL A 172 3.65 6.24 -10.00
C VAL A 172 3.67 7.44 -9.05
N SER A 173 3.37 7.21 -7.76
CA SER A 173 3.40 8.30 -6.77
C SER A 173 4.79 8.93 -6.66
N GLU A 174 4.81 10.24 -6.52
CA GLU A 174 6.00 10.95 -6.04
C GLU A 174 6.25 10.56 -4.58
N ILE A 175 7.50 10.35 -4.19
CA ILE A 175 7.90 10.09 -2.80
C ILE A 175 8.63 11.34 -2.29
N ARG A 176 8.09 11.95 -1.24
CA ARG A 176 8.63 13.20 -0.67
C ARG A 176 8.74 13.10 0.85
N ASP A 177 9.81 13.64 1.38
CA ASP A 177 9.97 13.82 2.82
C ASP A 177 9.05 14.92 3.34
N LEU A 178 8.28 14.61 4.37
CA LEU A 178 7.30 15.54 4.92
C LEU A 178 7.95 16.75 5.58
N LYS A 179 9.09 16.57 6.28
CA LYS A 179 9.75 17.64 7.01
C LYS A 179 10.62 18.53 6.12
N THR A 180 11.42 17.90 5.26
CA THR A 180 12.42 18.62 4.45
C THR A 180 11.90 19.00 3.07
N GLY A 181 10.81 18.40 2.60
CA GLY A 181 10.30 18.57 1.25
C GLY A 181 11.15 17.87 0.17
N LYS A 182 12.24 17.17 0.55
CA LYS A 182 13.12 16.48 -0.41
C LYS A 182 12.34 15.40 -1.18
N ILE A 183 12.51 15.39 -2.50
CA ILE A 183 11.92 14.40 -3.41
C ILE A 183 12.91 13.24 -3.58
N TYR A 184 12.43 12.02 -3.47
CA TYR A 184 13.19 10.77 -3.64
C TYR A 184 12.84 10.04 -4.94
N ARG A 185 11.64 10.30 -5.48
CA ARG A 185 11.16 9.75 -6.74
C ARG A 185 10.09 10.65 -7.33
#